data_4b073a6b6295d2fc0dd584a3c907ff78
#
_entry.id   4b073a6b6295d2fc0dd584a3c907ff78
#
_cell.length_a   1.000
_cell.length_b   1.000
_cell.length_c   1.000
_cell.angle_alpha   90.00
_cell.angle_beta   90.00
_cell.angle_gamma   90.00
#
_symmetry.space_group_name_H-M   'P 1'
#
loop_
_entity.id
_entity.type
_entity.pdbx_description
1 polymer ?
#
loop_
_entity_poly.entity_id
_entity_poly.type
_entity_poly.pdbx_seq_one_letter_code
_entity_poly.pdbx_strand_id
1 'polypeptide(L)'
;KNHARKVVTMELQTKMVPVRSREGHPVLTGPQAMPGPSATYIAYGKSWANVSNTPFRHYKSKNHEGGISTPLIAHWPKSITAKNELRSQPGHLIDIMATCVELSGASYPKTYKGNKIQAMEGQSLTKSFAKNVNVDRLLMWEHLHNRAIRLGKWKLVAVSRGEWELYDMEKDRTELNDLSKEHPAKYEELKALWEKHAHRTK
;
A
#
# COMPACT_ATOMS: atom_id res chain seq x y z
N LYS A 1 32.85 2.97 5.89
CA LYS A 1 33.06 4.14 6.75
C LYS A 1 31.86 4.25 7.66
N ASN A 2 32.03 4.01 8.95
CA ASN A 2 31.01 4.23 9.97
C ASN A 2 30.69 5.72 10.00
N HIS A 3 29.51 6.09 9.50
CA HIS A 3 29.03 7.44 9.62
C HIS A 3 28.30 7.60 10.96
N ALA A 4 29.07 7.66 12.06
CA ALA A 4 28.53 8.19 13.29
C ALA A 4 28.17 9.66 13.04
N ARG A 5 26.89 9.99 13.07
CA ARG A 5 26.47 11.38 12.92
C ARG A 5 26.88 12.17 14.17
N LYS A 6 27.57 13.28 13.96
CA LYS A 6 27.95 14.20 15.04
C LYS A 6 26.67 14.71 15.70
N VAL A 7 26.57 14.52 17.00
CA VAL A 7 25.42 14.99 17.77
C VAL A 7 25.55 16.47 18.01
N VAL A 8 24.52 17.23 17.75
CA VAL A 8 24.55 18.68 17.87
C VAL A 8 23.71 19.19 19.04
N THR A 9 22.61 18.55 19.44
CA THR A 9 21.75 19.04 20.54
C THR A 9 20.85 17.96 21.14
N MET A 10 20.27 18.23 22.33
CA MET A 10 19.23 17.43 23.01
C MET A 10 17.82 17.72 22.47
N GLU A 11 17.69 18.28 21.29
CA GLU A 11 16.39 18.60 20.67
C GLU A 11 15.62 17.38 20.19
N LEU A 12 14.30 17.53 20.04
CA LEU A 12 13.43 16.51 19.49
C LEU A 12 13.92 16.02 18.11
N GLN A 13 14.14 14.72 17.97
CA GLN A 13 14.64 14.12 16.75
C GLN A 13 13.49 13.98 15.73
N THR A 14 13.40 14.89 14.77
CA THR A 14 12.34 14.91 13.75
C THR A 14 12.76 14.27 12.42
N LYS A 15 14.04 13.90 12.27
CA LYS A 15 14.55 13.23 11.07
C LYS A 15 14.21 11.75 11.08
N MET A 16 13.99 11.16 9.90
CA MET A 16 13.72 9.74 9.73
C MET A 16 14.79 8.84 10.38
N VAL A 17 16.06 9.26 10.31
CA VAL A 17 17.15 8.63 11.05
C VAL A 17 17.56 9.58 12.17
N PRO A 18 17.20 9.29 13.41
CA PRO A 18 17.57 10.15 14.54
C PRO A 18 19.08 10.20 14.71
N VAL A 19 19.57 11.29 15.28
CA VAL A 19 21.02 11.45 15.56
C VAL A 19 21.41 10.67 16.81
N ARG A 20 20.45 10.53 17.75
CA ARG A 20 20.62 9.76 19.00
C ARG A 20 19.50 8.76 19.19
N SER A 21 19.79 7.66 19.85
CA SER A 21 18.80 6.75 20.42
C SER A 21 18.03 7.41 21.57
N ARG A 22 16.99 6.77 22.07
CA ARG A 22 16.25 7.22 23.27
C ARG A 22 17.14 7.24 24.52
N GLU A 23 18.18 6.43 24.55
CA GLU A 23 19.17 6.35 25.65
C GLU A 23 20.33 7.38 25.49
N GLY A 24 20.26 8.22 24.45
CA GLY A 24 21.24 9.26 24.22
C GLY A 24 22.48 8.84 23.42
N HIS A 25 22.61 7.58 23.02
CA HIS A 25 23.75 7.08 22.23
C HIS A 25 23.70 7.58 20.78
N PRO A 26 24.84 7.85 20.13
CA PRO A 26 24.88 8.15 18.70
C PRO A 26 24.29 7.00 17.87
N VAL A 27 23.43 7.31 16.91
CA VAL A 27 22.87 6.30 16.00
C VAL A 27 23.83 6.04 14.85
N LEU A 28 24.27 4.80 14.72
CA LEU A 28 25.14 4.32 13.65
C LEU A 28 24.31 3.92 12.43
N THR A 29 24.79 4.30 11.26
CA THR A 29 24.19 3.95 9.96
C THR A 29 25.26 3.53 8.97
N GLY A 30 24.92 2.71 8.01
CA GLY A 30 25.81 2.34 6.92
C GLY A 30 26.10 0.83 6.84
N PRO A 31 26.86 0.39 5.82
CA PRO A 31 27.07 -1.02 5.53
C PRO A 31 27.75 -1.84 6.65
N GLN A 32 28.49 -1.16 7.53
CA GLN A 32 29.22 -1.80 8.63
C GLN A 32 28.47 -1.70 9.98
N ALA A 33 27.31 -1.04 10.00
CA ALA A 33 26.50 -1.01 11.21
C ALA A 33 25.84 -2.38 11.40
N MET A 34 26.23 -3.11 12.44
CA MET A 34 25.61 -4.38 12.80
C MET A 34 24.17 -4.13 13.25
N PRO A 35 23.17 -4.82 12.68
CA PRO A 35 21.78 -4.66 13.09
C PRO A 35 21.54 -5.24 14.50
N GLY A 36 20.56 -4.67 15.20
CA GLY A 36 20.06 -5.21 16.47
C GLY A 36 20.03 -4.17 17.60
N PRO A 37 21.15 -3.52 17.98
CA PRO A 37 21.13 -2.54 19.07
C PRO A 37 20.27 -1.31 18.76
N SER A 38 19.71 -0.69 19.82
CA SER A 38 18.93 0.56 19.72
C SER A 38 19.73 1.73 19.08
N ALA A 39 21.04 1.66 19.15
CA ALA A 39 21.96 2.63 18.56
C ALA A 39 22.23 2.39 17.05
N THR A 40 21.53 1.48 16.38
CA THR A 40 21.71 1.25 14.94
C THR A 40 20.43 1.49 14.17
N TYR A 41 20.57 2.13 12.99
CA TYR A 41 19.52 2.26 12.02
C TYR A 41 20.03 1.80 10.65
N ILE A 42 19.51 0.69 10.19
CA ILE A 42 19.95 0.09 8.93
C ILE A 42 18.76 -0.17 8.01
N ALA A 43 19.06 -0.25 6.70
CA ALA A 43 18.15 -0.76 5.70
C ALA A 43 18.76 -2.05 5.13
N TYR A 44 17.94 -3.09 5.01
CA TYR A 44 18.40 -4.41 4.51
C TYR A 44 18.52 -4.50 2.99
N GLY A 45 18.29 -3.39 2.27
CA GLY A 45 18.53 -3.28 0.85
C GLY A 45 17.45 -3.90 -0.04
N LYS A 46 17.61 -3.71 -1.35
CA LYS A 46 16.59 -4.09 -2.34
C LYS A 46 16.37 -5.59 -2.45
N SER A 47 17.44 -6.38 -2.38
CA SER A 47 17.36 -7.84 -2.51
C SER A 47 16.55 -8.45 -1.36
N TRP A 48 16.86 -8.09 -0.12
CA TRP A 48 16.12 -8.55 1.05
C TRP A 48 14.69 -7.99 1.10
N ALA A 49 14.47 -6.77 0.62
CA ALA A 49 13.13 -6.20 0.50
C ALA A 49 12.27 -7.04 -0.46
N ASN A 50 12.83 -7.49 -1.59
CA ASN A 50 12.13 -8.36 -2.52
C ASN A 50 11.87 -9.76 -1.92
N VAL A 51 12.86 -10.34 -1.24
CA VAL A 51 12.69 -11.63 -0.54
C VAL A 51 11.58 -11.56 0.50
N SER A 52 11.50 -10.48 1.27
CA SER A 52 10.47 -10.29 2.31
C SER A 52 9.05 -10.16 1.76
N ASN A 53 8.89 -9.85 0.48
CA ASN A 53 7.58 -9.75 -0.19
C ASN A 53 7.24 -10.98 -1.02
N THR A 54 8.06 -12.02 -1.01
CA THR A 54 7.80 -13.26 -1.74
C THR A 54 6.42 -13.84 -1.39
N PRO A 55 5.63 -14.30 -2.37
CA PRO A 55 5.98 -14.50 -3.77
C PRO A 55 5.77 -13.30 -4.70
N PHE A 56 5.38 -12.15 -4.17
CA PHE A 56 5.05 -10.96 -4.96
C PHE A 56 6.29 -10.22 -5.45
N ARG A 57 6.19 -9.66 -6.65
CA ARG A 57 7.27 -8.85 -7.25
C ARG A 57 7.39 -7.50 -6.55
N HIS A 58 8.63 -7.02 -6.52
CA HIS A 58 8.98 -5.69 -6.00
C HIS A 58 8.72 -5.50 -4.50
N TYR A 59 8.69 -4.26 -4.08
CA TYR A 59 8.67 -3.85 -2.68
C TYR A 59 8.17 -2.40 -2.58
N LYS A 60 8.19 -1.86 -1.36
CA LYS A 60 7.82 -0.47 -1.05
C LYS A 60 8.16 0.52 -2.17
N SER A 61 7.26 1.44 -2.42
CA SER A 61 7.27 2.48 -3.46
C SER A 61 6.92 1.99 -4.86
N LYS A 62 6.78 0.70 -5.10
CA LYS A 62 6.24 0.15 -6.35
C LYS A 62 4.77 -0.18 -6.19
N ASN A 63 4.01 -0.16 -7.29
CA ASN A 63 2.59 -0.47 -7.29
C ASN A 63 2.27 -1.89 -7.78
N HIS A 64 3.30 -2.70 -7.99
CA HIS A 64 3.18 -4.15 -8.09
C HIS A 64 2.76 -4.74 -6.73
N GLU A 65 2.26 -5.96 -6.72
CA GLU A 65 1.72 -6.59 -5.50
C GLU A 65 2.70 -6.56 -4.32
N GLY A 66 3.99 -6.77 -4.53
CA GLY A 66 5.00 -6.68 -3.45
C GLY A 66 5.12 -5.29 -2.80
N GLY A 67 4.61 -4.25 -3.45
CA GLY A 67 4.61 -2.90 -2.90
C GLY A 67 3.27 -2.45 -2.31
N ILE A 68 2.15 -3.09 -2.68
CA ILE A 68 0.80 -2.65 -2.28
C ILE A 68 -0.06 -3.72 -1.61
N SER A 69 0.23 -5.02 -1.79
CA SER A 69 -0.59 -6.10 -1.26
C SER A 69 -0.23 -6.41 0.20
N THR A 70 -0.55 -5.49 1.09
CA THR A 70 -0.36 -5.67 2.54
C THR A 70 -1.53 -6.45 3.14
N PRO A 71 -1.28 -7.49 3.96
CA PRO A 71 -2.34 -8.20 4.67
C PRO A 71 -3.11 -7.28 5.63
N LEU A 72 -4.44 -7.42 5.65
CA LEU A 72 -5.30 -6.82 6.65
C LEU A 72 -5.85 -7.93 7.55
N ILE A 73 -5.66 -7.81 8.86
CA ILE A 73 -6.22 -8.72 9.85
C ILE A 73 -7.31 -7.99 10.62
N ALA A 74 -8.55 -8.50 10.56
CA ALA A 74 -9.66 -8.01 11.34
C ALA A 74 -9.99 -9.00 12.47
N HIS A 75 -9.92 -8.52 13.71
CA HIS A 75 -10.23 -9.33 14.90
C HIS A 75 -11.33 -8.65 15.72
N TRP A 76 -12.52 -9.23 15.67
CA TRP A 76 -13.69 -8.75 16.43
C TRP A 76 -14.61 -9.91 16.81
N PRO A 77 -14.27 -10.68 17.85
CA PRO A 77 -14.94 -11.95 18.19
C PRO A 77 -16.46 -11.83 18.42
N LYS A 78 -16.96 -10.65 18.82
CA LYS A 78 -18.39 -10.43 19.03
C LYS A 78 -19.20 -10.38 17.73
N SER A 79 -18.57 -10.09 16.59
CA SER A 79 -19.27 -9.87 15.31
C SER A 79 -18.67 -10.65 14.15
N ILE A 80 -17.42 -11.07 14.24
CA ILE A 80 -16.75 -11.89 13.22
C ILE A 80 -16.68 -13.32 13.76
N THR A 81 -17.55 -14.17 13.26
CA THR A 81 -17.61 -15.59 13.64
C THR A 81 -16.65 -16.47 12.84
N ALA A 82 -16.26 -16.03 11.66
CA ALA A 82 -15.29 -16.71 10.81
C ALA A 82 -13.93 -16.83 11.53
N LYS A 83 -13.32 -18.02 11.49
CA LYS A 83 -12.02 -18.29 12.11
C LYS A 83 -11.11 -18.98 11.10
N ASN A 84 -9.86 -18.53 11.04
CA ASN A 84 -8.85 -19.10 10.13
C ASN A 84 -9.25 -19.08 8.65
N GLU A 85 -10.02 -18.06 8.26
CA GLU A 85 -10.48 -17.91 6.89
C GLU A 85 -9.77 -16.72 6.22
N LEU A 86 -9.38 -16.91 4.97
CA LEU A 86 -8.84 -15.86 4.13
C LEU A 86 -9.95 -15.22 3.29
N ARG A 87 -9.81 -13.92 3.05
CA ARG A 87 -10.64 -13.14 2.13
C ARG A 87 -9.76 -12.68 0.98
N SER A 88 -10.18 -12.96 -0.25
CA SER A 88 -9.40 -12.68 -1.46
C SER A 88 -9.80 -11.39 -2.18
N GLN A 89 -10.91 -10.76 -1.80
CA GLN A 89 -11.29 -9.49 -2.41
C GLN A 89 -10.25 -8.39 -2.12
N PRO A 90 -9.94 -7.56 -3.11
CA PRO A 90 -9.03 -6.45 -2.89
C PRO A 90 -9.67 -5.41 -1.97
N GLY A 91 -8.94 -5.02 -0.91
CA GLY A 91 -9.24 -3.87 -0.07
C GLY A 91 -8.36 -2.68 -0.43
N HIS A 92 -8.72 -1.51 0.07
CA HIS A 92 -7.91 -0.31 -0.03
C HIS A 92 -7.91 0.41 1.33
N LEU A 93 -6.87 1.19 1.62
CA LEU A 93 -6.74 1.89 2.90
C LEU A 93 -7.94 2.80 3.20
N ILE A 94 -8.54 3.41 2.16
CA ILE A 94 -9.74 4.25 2.30
C ILE A 94 -10.96 3.50 2.82
N ASP A 95 -10.98 2.18 2.73
CA ASP A 95 -12.09 1.32 3.16
C ASP A 95 -12.19 1.20 4.67
N ILE A 96 -11.09 1.42 5.37
CA ILE A 96 -11.06 1.38 6.84
C ILE A 96 -11.98 2.45 7.41
N MET A 97 -11.92 3.70 6.91
CA MET A 97 -12.81 4.77 7.35
C MET A 97 -14.27 4.44 7.04
N ALA A 98 -14.57 3.97 5.83
CA ALA A 98 -15.92 3.58 5.43
C ALA A 98 -16.49 2.46 6.32
N THR A 99 -15.65 1.49 6.69
CA THR A 99 -16.00 0.41 7.60
C THR A 99 -16.30 0.94 9.02
N CYS A 100 -15.46 1.83 9.54
CA CYS A 100 -15.67 2.44 10.86
C CYS A 100 -16.96 3.27 10.91
N VAL A 101 -17.25 4.04 9.87
CA VAL A 101 -18.46 4.84 9.77
C VAL A 101 -19.70 3.94 9.78
N GLU A 102 -19.72 2.88 8.98
CA GLU A 102 -20.83 1.94 8.96
C GLU A 102 -21.02 1.24 10.32
N LEU A 103 -19.96 0.74 10.92
CA LEU A 103 -20.02 0.02 12.20
C LEU A 103 -20.44 0.90 13.37
N SER A 104 -20.11 2.17 13.32
CA SER A 104 -20.51 3.14 14.38
C SER A 104 -21.94 3.66 14.20
N GLY A 105 -22.59 3.42 13.06
CA GLY A 105 -23.87 4.03 12.71
C GLY A 105 -23.78 5.55 12.48
N ALA A 106 -22.57 6.11 12.38
CA ALA A 106 -22.37 7.54 12.18
C ALA A 106 -22.65 7.94 10.72
N SER A 107 -23.04 9.20 10.55
CA SER A 107 -23.12 9.81 9.21
C SER A 107 -21.85 10.58 8.91
N TYR A 108 -21.21 10.27 7.79
CA TYR A 108 -20.03 11.04 7.35
C TYR A 108 -20.46 12.45 6.92
N PRO A 109 -19.92 13.51 7.53
CA PRO A 109 -20.40 14.86 7.28
C PRO A 109 -19.95 15.40 5.90
N LYS A 110 -20.76 16.29 5.33
CA LYS A 110 -20.39 17.03 4.10
C LYS A 110 -19.55 18.27 4.40
N THR A 111 -19.67 18.79 5.61
CA THR A 111 -18.97 19.98 6.07
C THR A 111 -18.44 19.79 7.48
N TYR A 112 -17.33 20.42 7.81
CA TYR A 112 -16.78 20.47 9.18
C TYR A 112 -16.33 21.91 9.50
N LYS A 113 -16.83 22.45 10.60
CA LYS A 113 -16.56 23.84 11.02
C LYS A 113 -16.78 24.86 9.89
N GLY A 114 -17.89 24.70 9.13
CA GLY A 114 -18.24 25.58 8.02
C GLY A 114 -17.52 25.33 6.70
N ASN A 115 -16.50 24.48 6.67
CA ASN A 115 -15.75 24.15 5.46
C ASN A 115 -16.27 22.86 4.81
N LYS A 116 -16.39 22.84 3.49
CA LYS A 116 -16.67 21.63 2.73
C LYS A 116 -15.51 20.66 2.88
N ILE A 117 -15.79 19.40 3.19
CA ILE A 117 -14.79 18.34 3.27
C ILE A 117 -14.93 17.37 2.09
N GLN A 118 -13.84 16.64 1.81
CA GLN A 118 -13.84 15.62 0.78
C GLN A 118 -14.84 14.50 1.12
N ALA A 119 -15.60 14.05 0.12
CA ALA A 119 -16.48 12.90 0.27
C ALA A 119 -15.67 11.62 0.56
N MET A 120 -16.24 10.74 1.37
CA MET A 120 -15.66 9.42 1.61
C MET A 120 -15.73 8.57 0.35
N GLU A 121 -14.59 8.07 -0.10
CA GLU A 121 -14.48 7.29 -1.35
C GLU A 121 -14.41 5.77 -1.11
N GLY A 122 -14.07 5.35 0.10
CA GLY A 122 -13.94 3.95 0.47
C GLY A 122 -15.28 3.19 0.48
N GLN A 123 -15.18 1.88 0.40
CA GLN A 123 -16.31 0.96 0.56
C GLN A 123 -16.12 0.14 1.84
N SER A 124 -17.20 -0.03 2.61
CA SER A 124 -17.13 -0.82 3.84
C SER A 124 -16.78 -2.28 3.58
N LEU A 125 -15.92 -2.82 4.42
CA LEU A 125 -15.49 -4.21 4.40
C LEU A 125 -16.38 -5.14 5.23
N THR A 126 -17.44 -4.64 5.86
CA THR A 126 -18.31 -5.42 6.76
C THR A 126 -18.87 -6.67 6.10
N LYS A 127 -19.26 -6.60 4.83
CA LYS A 127 -19.77 -7.76 4.07
C LYS A 127 -18.72 -8.87 3.95
N SER A 128 -17.45 -8.54 3.95
CA SER A 128 -16.35 -9.51 3.86
C SER A 128 -16.06 -10.23 5.18
N PHE A 129 -16.62 -9.77 6.29
CA PHE A 129 -16.45 -10.45 7.57
C PHE A 129 -17.05 -11.86 7.59
N ALA A 130 -18.16 -12.05 6.88
CA ALA A 130 -18.83 -13.34 6.83
C ALA A 130 -18.38 -14.24 5.66
N LYS A 131 -18.07 -13.66 4.50
CA LYS A 131 -17.76 -14.42 3.26
C LYS A 131 -16.92 -13.57 2.29
N ASN A 132 -16.31 -14.23 1.31
CA ASN A 132 -15.75 -13.53 0.17
C ASN A 132 -16.82 -12.74 -0.58
N VAL A 133 -16.48 -11.53 -0.96
CA VAL A 133 -17.34 -10.64 -1.72
C VAL A 133 -16.61 -10.31 -3.02
N ASN A 134 -17.25 -10.61 -4.16
CA ASN A 134 -16.71 -10.13 -5.43
C ASN A 134 -17.01 -8.64 -5.55
N VAL A 135 -15.97 -7.83 -5.70
CA VAL A 135 -16.11 -6.37 -5.80
C VAL A 135 -15.42 -5.90 -7.08
N ASP A 136 -16.25 -5.70 -8.12
CA ASP A 136 -15.80 -5.02 -9.33
C ASP A 136 -15.80 -3.52 -9.10
N ARG A 137 -14.71 -3.01 -8.57
CA ARG A 137 -14.51 -1.56 -8.40
C ARG A 137 -13.17 -1.13 -8.96
N LEU A 138 -13.12 0.12 -9.35
CA LEU A 138 -11.91 0.76 -9.77
C LEU A 138 -11.04 1.11 -8.56
N LEU A 139 -9.82 0.61 -8.55
CA LEU A 139 -8.78 0.95 -7.59
C LEU A 139 -7.60 1.57 -8.31
N MET A 140 -7.02 2.61 -7.74
CA MET A 140 -5.89 3.32 -8.34
C MET A 140 -4.83 3.63 -7.29
N TRP A 141 -3.58 3.54 -7.70
CA TRP A 141 -2.41 3.85 -6.87
C TRP A 141 -1.40 4.64 -7.66
N GLU A 142 -0.93 5.74 -7.09
CA GLU A 142 0.23 6.46 -7.58
C GLU A 142 1.18 6.78 -6.41
N HIS A 143 2.44 6.46 -6.59
CA HIS A 143 3.49 6.83 -5.64
C HIS A 143 4.84 6.97 -6.33
N LEU A 144 5.47 8.15 -6.22
CA LEU A 144 6.74 8.45 -6.86
C LEU A 144 6.76 8.08 -8.36
N HIS A 145 5.69 8.44 -9.08
CA HIS A 145 5.45 8.13 -10.49
C HIS A 145 5.32 6.64 -10.83
N ASN A 146 5.35 5.74 -9.85
CA ASN A 146 4.87 4.39 -10.05
C ASN A 146 3.35 4.45 -10.02
N ARG A 147 2.68 3.72 -10.89
CA ARG A 147 1.26 3.85 -11.12
C ARG A 147 0.61 2.50 -11.34
N ALA A 148 -0.60 2.32 -10.87
CA ALA A 148 -1.40 1.14 -11.12
C ALA A 148 -2.89 1.46 -11.10
N ILE A 149 -3.65 0.74 -11.90
CA ILE A 149 -5.10 0.74 -11.90
C ILE A 149 -5.59 -0.70 -11.95
N ARG A 150 -6.62 -1.00 -11.16
CA ARG A 150 -7.25 -2.32 -11.12
C ARG A 150 -8.76 -2.18 -11.27
N LEU A 151 -9.33 -2.99 -12.16
CA LEU A 151 -10.77 -3.15 -12.32
C LEU A 151 -11.09 -4.65 -12.34
N GLY A 152 -11.80 -5.12 -11.31
CA GLY A 152 -12.01 -6.54 -11.11
C GLY A 152 -10.72 -7.34 -11.04
N LYS A 153 -10.58 -8.35 -11.91
CA LYS A 153 -9.38 -9.17 -12.00
C LYS A 153 -8.23 -8.54 -12.80
N TRP A 154 -8.48 -7.51 -13.61
CA TRP A 154 -7.47 -6.89 -14.44
C TRP A 154 -6.72 -5.78 -13.74
N LYS A 155 -5.41 -5.85 -13.77
CA LYS A 155 -4.51 -4.81 -13.24
C LYS A 155 -3.54 -4.35 -14.31
N LEU A 156 -3.49 -3.04 -14.51
CA LEU A 156 -2.48 -2.37 -15.33
C LEU A 156 -1.53 -1.65 -14.40
N VAL A 157 -0.23 -1.89 -14.51
CA VAL A 157 0.78 -1.35 -13.60
C VAL A 157 2.02 -0.90 -14.35
N ALA A 158 2.67 0.15 -13.90
CA ALA A 158 3.94 0.62 -14.45
C ALA A 158 4.87 1.15 -13.36
N VAL A 159 6.14 0.86 -13.46
CA VAL A 159 7.17 1.57 -12.70
C VAL A 159 7.37 2.97 -13.27
N SER A 160 7.99 3.86 -12.47
CA SER A 160 8.34 5.20 -12.94
C SER A 160 9.15 5.15 -14.22
N ARG A 161 8.69 5.85 -15.26
CA ARG A 161 9.27 5.88 -16.61
C ARG A 161 9.29 4.52 -17.36
N GLY A 162 8.63 3.49 -16.80
CA GLY A 162 8.47 2.20 -17.47
C GLY A 162 7.20 2.12 -18.30
N GLU A 163 7.15 1.13 -19.15
CA GLU A 163 5.96 0.77 -19.91
C GLU A 163 4.89 0.19 -18.97
N TRP A 164 3.66 0.19 -19.43
CA TRP A 164 2.57 -0.44 -18.73
C TRP A 164 2.57 -1.95 -18.96
N GLU A 165 2.36 -2.71 -17.90
CA GLU A 165 2.23 -4.16 -17.89
C GLU A 165 0.79 -4.52 -17.48
N LEU A 166 0.17 -5.51 -18.13
CA LEU A 166 -1.21 -5.95 -17.88
C LEU A 166 -1.24 -7.35 -17.27
N TYR A 167 -1.99 -7.54 -16.18
CA TYR A 167 -2.07 -8.80 -15.45
C TYR A 167 -3.51 -9.23 -15.15
N ASP A 168 -3.76 -10.55 -15.21
CA ASP A 168 -4.96 -11.19 -14.65
C ASP A 168 -4.70 -11.62 -13.21
N MET A 169 -5.17 -10.84 -12.25
CA MET A 169 -4.89 -11.04 -10.83
C MET A 169 -5.55 -12.27 -10.19
N GLU A 170 -6.47 -12.94 -10.89
CA GLU A 170 -7.01 -14.24 -10.47
C GLU A 170 -6.06 -15.38 -10.82
N LYS A 171 -5.36 -15.26 -11.94
CA LYS A 171 -4.45 -16.29 -12.45
C LYS A 171 -2.99 -16.03 -12.10
N ASP A 172 -2.59 -14.78 -12.03
CA ASP A 172 -1.20 -14.37 -11.83
C ASP A 172 -1.07 -13.20 -10.85
N ARG A 173 -1.25 -13.47 -9.56
CA ARG A 173 -0.99 -12.48 -8.51
C ARG A 173 0.48 -12.16 -8.31
N THR A 174 1.36 -12.93 -8.91
CA THR A 174 2.81 -12.72 -8.85
C THR A 174 3.31 -11.78 -9.94
N GLU A 175 2.45 -11.43 -10.89
CA GLU A 175 2.73 -10.47 -11.96
C GLU A 175 3.95 -10.88 -12.81
N LEU A 176 4.00 -12.16 -13.23
CA LEU A 176 5.10 -12.72 -14.00
C LEU A 176 4.83 -12.77 -15.50
N ASN A 177 3.55 -12.80 -15.90
CA ASN A 177 3.14 -12.96 -17.30
C ASN A 177 2.40 -11.71 -17.77
N ASP A 178 3.12 -10.79 -18.43
CA ASP A 178 2.54 -9.59 -19.01
C ASP A 178 1.65 -9.92 -20.22
N LEU A 179 0.37 -9.66 -20.08
CA LEU A 179 -0.69 -9.92 -21.08
C LEU A 179 -0.99 -8.70 -21.96
N SER A 180 -0.22 -7.63 -21.89
CA SER A 180 -0.48 -6.38 -22.63
C SER A 180 -0.60 -6.58 -24.13
N LYS A 181 0.18 -7.49 -24.70
CA LYS A 181 0.15 -7.84 -26.15
C LYS A 181 -0.97 -8.80 -26.50
N GLU A 182 -1.39 -9.67 -25.56
CA GLU A 182 -2.44 -10.66 -25.78
C GLU A 182 -3.84 -10.06 -25.63
N HIS A 183 -3.99 -9.03 -24.79
CA HIS A 183 -5.25 -8.35 -24.52
C HIS A 183 -5.19 -6.84 -24.78
N PRO A 184 -4.88 -6.37 -26.00
CA PRO A 184 -4.69 -4.96 -26.29
C PRO A 184 -5.93 -4.10 -26.02
N ALA A 185 -7.13 -4.63 -26.25
CA ALA A 185 -8.37 -3.91 -25.95
C ALA A 185 -8.53 -3.62 -24.45
N LYS A 186 -8.18 -4.59 -23.59
CA LYS A 186 -8.23 -4.42 -22.13
C LYS A 186 -7.12 -3.48 -21.62
N TYR A 187 -5.96 -3.55 -22.23
CA TYR A 187 -4.87 -2.64 -21.97
C TYR A 187 -5.28 -1.18 -22.24
N GLU A 188 -5.83 -0.88 -23.42
CA GLU A 188 -6.25 0.48 -23.77
C GLU A 188 -7.45 0.95 -22.91
N GLU A 189 -8.38 0.07 -22.58
CA GLU A 189 -9.48 0.40 -21.66
C GLU A 189 -8.97 0.87 -20.31
N LEU A 190 -8.08 0.13 -19.67
CA LEU A 190 -7.54 0.48 -18.35
C LEU A 190 -6.64 1.71 -18.40
N LYS A 191 -5.87 1.87 -19.48
CA LYS A 191 -5.03 3.04 -19.68
C LYS A 191 -5.88 4.32 -19.83
N ALA A 192 -6.95 4.27 -20.62
CA ALA A 192 -7.88 5.40 -20.75
C ALA A 192 -8.58 5.72 -19.42
N LEU A 193 -8.96 4.71 -18.63
CA LEU A 193 -9.49 4.90 -17.28
C LEU A 193 -8.44 5.55 -16.35
N TRP A 194 -7.20 5.13 -16.42
CA TRP A 194 -6.13 5.77 -15.66
C TRP A 194 -6.00 7.25 -16.03
N GLU A 195 -5.87 7.57 -17.30
CA GLU A 195 -5.71 8.95 -17.79
C GLU A 195 -6.87 9.84 -17.37
N LYS A 196 -8.10 9.34 -17.47
CA LYS A 196 -9.31 10.04 -17.04
C LYS A 196 -9.29 10.40 -15.55
N HIS A 197 -8.75 9.55 -14.71
CA HIS A 197 -8.79 9.72 -13.25
C HIS A 197 -7.48 10.28 -12.65
N ALA A 198 -6.36 10.23 -13.37
CA ALA A 198 -5.05 10.67 -12.88
C ALA A 198 -4.99 12.16 -12.49
N HIS A 199 -5.90 12.99 -13.03
CA HIS A 199 -6.01 14.40 -12.65
C HIS A 199 -6.55 14.63 -11.23
N ARG A 200 -7.13 13.61 -10.60
CA ARG A 200 -7.67 13.70 -9.22
C ARG A 200 -6.59 13.55 -8.14
N THR A 201 -5.41 13.10 -8.50
CA THR A 201 -4.30 12.80 -7.58
C THR A 201 -3.17 13.85 -7.64
N LYS A 202 -3.36 14.92 -8.42
CA LYS A 202 -2.41 16.03 -8.53
C LYS A 202 -2.78 17.21 -7.63
#